data_80d21cb348d3398485a7d490eab13b98
#
_entry.id   80d21cb348d3398485a7d490eab13b98
#
_cell.length_a   1.000
_cell.length_b   1.000
_cell.length_c   1.000
_cell.angle_alpha   90.00
_cell.angle_beta   90.00
_cell.angle_gamma   90.00
#
_symmetry.space_group_name_H-M   'P 1'
#
loop_
_entity.id
_entity.type
_entity.pdbx_description
1 polymer ?
#
loop_
_entity_poly.entity_id
_entity_poly.type
_entity_poly.pdbx_seq_one_letter_code
_entity_poly.pdbx_strand_id
1 'polypeptide(L)'
;MNLREKYGEWGIILGATEGVGKAFAEKIASEGMSVVLVGRREEMLQELGKNISETYGVDHMVIRADFAQSDCTDKIFEATKDLDMGFMSYVACFHTFGKLQDTPWEKHEQMINVNVMTFLKCFYHYMKIFAAQDRGAVINVSSLTAISSSPYNAQYGAGKSYIKKLTEAVAAECESTNVDVEVITLGTTITPSLLSNLPGGPAGEAVMKAAMTPEACVEEAFDNLGKSLSVIAGEHNKANVHNW
;
A
#
# COMPACT_ATOMS: atom_id res chain seq x y z
N MET A 1 10.03 3.61 -17.10
CA MET A 1 11.16 4.12 -16.26
C MET A 1 11.87 2.88 -15.72
N ASN A 2 13.19 2.80 -15.71
CA ASN A 2 13.87 1.69 -15.05
C ASN A 2 13.98 2.01 -13.55
N LEU A 3 13.10 1.45 -12.74
CA LEU A 3 13.04 1.73 -11.31
C LEU A 3 14.31 1.21 -10.59
N ARG A 4 14.86 0.07 -11.05
CA ARG A 4 16.08 -0.50 -10.48
C ARG A 4 17.27 0.46 -10.63
N GLU A 5 17.44 1.06 -11.81
CA GLU A 5 18.53 2.02 -12.05
C GLU A 5 18.35 3.30 -11.22
N LYS A 6 17.10 3.75 -11.06
CA LYS A 6 16.82 5.01 -10.36
C LYS A 6 16.86 4.85 -8.83
N TYR A 7 16.28 3.78 -8.29
CA TYR A 7 16.03 3.71 -6.84
C TYR A 7 16.82 2.60 -6.13
N GLY A 8 17.23 1.53 -6.79
CA GLY A 8 17.95 0.41 -6.18
C GLY A 8 17.41 -0.94 -6.61
N GLU A 9 18.04 -1.99 -6.12
CA GLU A 9 17.81 -3.35 -6.62
C GLU A 9 16.50 -3.97 -6.13
N TRP A 10 16.10 -3.70 -4.87
CA TRP A 10 14.98 -4.36 -4.21
C TRP A 10 13.87 -3.41 -3.83
N GLY A 11 12.62 -3.85 -4.05
CA GLY A 11 11.44 -3.19 -3.54
C GLY A 11 10.63 -4.07 -2.60
N ILE A 12 10.06 -3.48 -1.53
CA ILE A 12 9.23 -4.20 -0.56
C ILE A 12 7.77 -3.81 -0.67
N ILE A 13 6.90 -4.82 -0.75
CA ILE A 13 5.45 -4.65 -0.76
C ILE A 13 4.86 -5.25 0.52
N LEU A 14 4.43 -4.39 1.41
CA LEU A 14 3.82 -4.74 2.68
C LEU A 14 2.31 -4.93 2.49
N GLY A 15 1.89 -6.19 2.35
CA GLY A 15 0.53 -6.58 1.97
C GLY A 15 0.42 -7.02 0.51
N ALA A 16 1.36 -7.85 0.02
CA ALA A 16 1.53 -8.22 -1.38
C ALA A 16 0.58 -9.31 -1.90
N THR A 17 -0.19 -9.99 -1.05
CA THR A 17 -0.81 -11.28 -1.38
C THR A 17 -1.81 -11.22 -2.55
N GLU A 18 -2.57 -10.12 -2.68
CA GLU A 18 -3.64 -9.98 -3.68
C GLU A 18 -3.98 -8.52 -3.96
N GLY A 19 -4.81 -8.27 -4.97
CA GLY A 19 -5.34 -6.95 -5.29
C GLY A 19 -4.22 -5.93 -5.55
N VAL A 20 -4.32 -4.77 -4.91
CA VAL A 20 -3.39 -3.65 -5.13
C VAL A 20 -1.94 -4.02 -4.76
N GLY A 21 -1.73 -4.81 -3.70
CA GLY A 21 -0.39 -5.25 -3.31
C GLY A 21 0.26 -6.16 -4.35
N LYS A 22 -0.51 -7.09 -4.92
CA LYS A 22 -0.04 -7.92 -6.04
C LYS A 22 0.32 -7.05 -7.24
N ALA A 23 -0.55 -6.11 -7.61
CA ALA A 23 -0.31 -5.21 -8.75
C ALA A 23 0.95 -4.34 -8.54
N PHE A 24 1.21 -3.83 -7.33
CA PHE A 24 2.48 -3.15 -7.01
C PHE A 24 3.69 -4.06 -7.20
N ALA A 25 3.63 -5.31 -6.72
CA ALA A 25 4.74 -6.27 -6.86
C ALA A 25 5.03 -6.57 -8.33
N GLU A 26 4.01 -6.82 -9.14
CA GLU A 26 4.15 -7.06 -10.58
C GLU A 26 4.67 -5.82 -11.32
N LYS A 27 4.21 -4.62 -10.94
CA LYS A 27 4.67 -3.36 -11.55
C LYS A 27 6.15 -3.11 -11.32
N ILE A 28 6.64 -3.16 -10.07
CA ILE A 28 8.06 -2.92 -9.80
C ILE A 28 8.95 -4.01 -10.41
N ALA A 29 8.48 -5.26 -10.46
CA ALA A 29 9.18 -6.35 -11.12
C ALA A 29 9.30 -6.12 -12.64
N SER A 30 8.23 -5.65 -13.29
CA SER A 30 8.24 -5.31 -14.72
C SER A 30 9.20 -4.16 -15.07
N GLU A 31 9.55 -3.34 -14.08
CA GLU A 31 10.54 -2.25 -14.18
C GLU A 31 11.94 -2.67 -13.70
N GLY A 32 12.17 -3.99 -13.54
CA GLY A 32 13.47 -4.60 -13.30
C GLY A 32 13.89 -4.73 -11.83
N MET A 33 13.03 -4.36 -10.85
CA MET A 33 13.34 -4.53 -9.42
C MET A 33 13.04 -5.94 -8.94
N SER A 34 13.91 -6.49 -8.11
CA SER A 34 13.63 -7.68 -7.30
C SER A 34 12.62 -7.34 -6.20
N VAL A 35 11.81 -8.30 -5.76
CA VAL A 35 10.67 -8.03 -4.90
C VAL A 35 10.74 -8.74 -3.56
N VAL A 36 10.49 -8.02 -2.47
CA VAL A 36 10.21 -8.58 -1.14
C VAL A 36 8.69 -8.55 -0.92
N LEU A 37 8.09 -9.74 -0.87
CA LEU A 37 6.65 -9.93 -0.74
C LEU A 37 6.30 -10.26 0.71
N VAL A 38 5.57 -9.35 1.38
CA VAL A 38 5.23 -9.51 2.80
C VAL A 38 3.74 -9.68 3.00
N GLY A 39 3.33 -10.67 3.79
CA GLY A 39 1.93 -10.91 4.14
C GLY A 39 1.72 -12.18 4.96
N ARG A 40 0.46 -12.52 5.24
CA ARG A 40 0.11 -13.64 6.12
C ARG A 40 0.02 -14.99 5.41
N ARG A 41 -0.36 -14.99 4.12
CA ARG A 41 -0.65 -16.19 3.33
C ARG A 41 0.60 -16.58 2.54
N GLU A 42 1.48 -17.34 3.18
CA GLU A 42 2.80 -17.68 2.66
C GLU A 42 2.74 -18.41 1.31
N GLU A 43 1.85 -19.40 1.16
CA GLU A 43 1.71 -20.18 -0.08
C GLU A 43 1.36 -19.28 -1.27
N MET A 44 0.43 -18.33 -1.09
CA MET A 44 0.08 -17.38 -2.16
C MET A 44 1.23 -16.42 -2.49
N LEU A 45 2.03 -16.02 -1.49
CA LEU A 45 3.22 -15.18 -1.72
C LEU A 45 4.32 -15.93 -2.47
N GLN A 46 4.53 -17.22 -2.15
CA GLN A 46 5.48 -18.08 -2.86
C GLN A 46 5.06 -18.28 -4.32
N GLU A 47 3.78 -18.55 -4.56
CA GLU A 47 3.26 -18.66 -5.94
C GLU A 47 3.43 -17.34 -6.71
N LEU A 48 3.07 -16.21 -6.09
CA LEU A 48 3.25 -14.89 -6.69
C LEU A 48 4.73 -14.60 -7.01
N GLY A 49 5.62 -14.85 -6.05
CA GLY A 49 7.05 -14.64 -6.22
C GLY A 49 7.64 -15.47 -7.35
N LYS A 50 7.26 -16.76 -7.43
CA LYS A 50 7.67 -17.65 -8.52
C LYS A 50 7.19 -17.11 -9.88
N ASN A 51 5.90 -16.75 -10.00
CA ASN A 51 5.34 -16.21 -11.23
C ASN A 51 6.04 -14.90 -11.67
N ILE A 52 6.36 -14.03 -10.71
CA ILE A 52 7.11 -12.79 -10.95
C ILE A 52 8.50 -13.11 -11.49
N SER A 53 9.24 -14.00 -10.83
CA SER A 53 10.61 -14.37 -11.28
C SER A 53 10.60 -15.02 -12.66
N GLU A 54 9.66 -15.91 -12.94
CA GLU A 54 9.51 -16.56 -14.26
C GLU A 54 9.14 -15.57 -15.37
N THR A 55 8.31 -14.56 -15.04
CA THR A 55 7.79 -13.60 -16.03
C THR A 55 8.77 -12.47 -16.31
N TYR A 56 9.42 -11.94 -15.28
CA TYR A 56 10.21 -10.69 -15.39
C TYR A 56 11.74 -10.93 -15.23
N GLY A 57 12.16 -12.12 -14.83
CA GLY A 57 13.59 -12.45 -14.69
C GLY A 57 14.25 -11.74 -13.50
N VAL A 58 13.50 -11.38 -12.46
CA VAL A 58 13.99 -10.76 -11.24
C VAL A 58 13.91 -11.72 -10.06
N ASP A 59 14.68 -11.46 -9.01
CA ASP A 59 14.63 -12.27 -7.79
C ASP A 59 13.41 -11.90 -6.92
N HIS A 60 13.00 -12.84 -6.07
CA HIS A 60 11.97 -12.60 -5.06
C HIS A 60 12.37 -13.17 -3.70
N MET A 61 11.85 -12.52 -2.66
CA MET A 61 11.92 -12.97 -1.27
C MET A 61 10.52 -12.94 -0.67
N VAL A 62 10.15 -14.00 0.05
CA VAL A 62 8.86 -14.06 0.76
C VAL A 62 9.09 -13.98 2.26
N ILE A 63 8.36 -13.10 2.92
CA ILE A 63 8.36 -12.95 4.37
C ILE A 63 6.93 -13.10 4.89
N ARG A 64 6.69 -14.22 5.61
CA ARG A 64 5.43 -14.38 6.32
C ARG A 64 5.39 -13.50 7.56
N ALA A 65 4.48 -12.53 7.59
CA ALA A 65 4.29 -11.63 8.71
C ALA A 65 2.80 -11.30 8.93
N ASP A 66 2.38 -11.29 10.19
CA ASP A 66 1.07 -10.75 10.59
C ASP A 66 1.28 -9.35 11.18
N PHE A 67 0.84 -8.35 10.45
CA PHE A 67 1.00 -6.93 10.82
C PHE A 67 0.25 -6.52 12.11
N ALA A 68 -0.61 -7.37 12.64
CA ALA A 68 -1.23 -7.17 13.95
C ALA A 68 -0.29 -7.51 15.11
N GLN A 69 0.76 -8.29 14.87
CA GLN A 69 1.73 -8.72 15.88
C GLN A 69 2.84 -7.68 16.05
N SER A 70 3.21 -7.39 17.29
CA SER A 70 4.18 -6.33 17.60
C SER A 70 5.61 -6.61 17.14
N ASP A 71 5.98 -7.90 16.97
CA ASP A 71 7.30 -8.37 16.54
C ASP A 71 7.44 -8.55 15.03
N CYS A 72 6.38 -8.34 14.26
CA CYS A 72 6.39 -8.59 12.82
C CYS A 72 7.42 -7.74 12.08
N THR A 73 7.66 -6.52 12.54
CA THR A 73 8.62 -5.59 11.92
C THR A 73 10.06 -6.02 12.11
N ASP A 74 10.41 -6.61 13.27
CA ASP A 74 11.78 -7.06 13.55
C ASP A 74 12.21 -8.16 12.58
N LYS A 75 11.30 -9.09 12.25
CA LYS A 75 11.53 -10.14 11.26
C LYS A 75 11.73 -9.57 9.86
N ILE A 76 10.93 -8.57 9.49
CA ILE A 76 11.02 -7.91 8.19
C ILE A 76 12.37 -7.18 8.06
N PHE A 77 12.74 -6.39 9.06
CA PHE A 77 13.96 -5.57 9.04
C PHE A 77 15.22 -6.44 9.04
N GLU A 78 15.23 -7.51 9.84
CA GLU A 78 16.36 -8.45 9.86
C GLU A 78 16.52 -9.17 8.52
N ALA A 79 15.42 -9.58 7.87
CA ALA A 79 15.48 -10.26 6.59
C ALA A 79 15.92 -9.35 5.42
N THR A 80 15.72 -8.04 5.54
CA THR A 80 16.04 -7.09 4.45
C THR A 80 17.28 -6.23 4.69
N LYS A 81 17.97 -6.40 5.82
CA LYS A 81 19.08 -5.52 6.25
C LYS A 81 20.27 -5.44 5.29
N ASP A 82 20.53 -6.53 4.55
CA ASP A 82 21.66 -6.66 3.64
C ASP A 82 21.25 -6.45 2.16
N LEU A 83 19.98 -6.09 1.90
CA LEU A 83 19.47 -5.82 0.56
C LEU A 83 19.63 -4.34 0.17
N ASP A 84 19.94 -4.08 -1.09
CA ASP A 84 19.91 -2.73 -1.66
C ASP A 84 18.45 -2.28 -1.86
N MET A 85 17.83 -1.83 -0.77
CA MET A 85 16.43 -1.43 -0.75
C MET A 85 16.25 -0.06 -1.42
N GLY A 86 15.38 0.00 -2.43
CA GLY A 86 15.12 1.22 -3.20
C GLY A 86 13.65 1.61 -3.30
N PHE A 87 12.71 0.72 -2.96
CA PHE A 87 11.28 1.00 -3.04
C PHE A 87 10.52 0.39 -1.86
N MET A 88 9.51 1.11 -1.39
CA MET A 88 8.58 0.62 -0.38
C MET A 88 7.14 0.99 -0.73
N SER A 89 6.19 0.03 -0.58
CA SER A 89 4.76 0.33 -0.56
C SER A 89 4.06 -0.34 0.61
N TYR A 90 3.30 0.44 1.40
CA TYR A 90 2.45 -0.08 2.45
C TYR A 90 1.00 -0.16 1.97
N VAL A 91 0.57 -1.37 1.64
CA VAL A 91 -0.77 -1.67 1.10
C VAL A 91 -1.64 -2.37 2.14
N ALA A 92 -1.01 -3.05 3.10
CA ALA A 92 -1.71 -3.81 4.13
C ALA A 92 -2.72 -2.94 4.88
N CYS A 93 -3.89 -3.50 5.12
CA CYS A 93 -4.91 -2.87 5.95
C CYS A 93 -5.76 -3.92 6.65
N PHE A 94 -6.35 -3.50 7.75
CA PHE A 94 -7.41 -4.23 8.43
C PHE A 94 -8.58 -3.27 8.68
N HIS A 95 -9.80 -3.71 8.41
CA HIS A 95 -11.00 -2.94 8.65
C HIS A 95 -12.14 -3.83 9.14
N THR A 96 -13.09 -3.22 9.84
CA THR A 96 -14.38 -3.80 10.21
C THR A 96 -15.46 -2.74 9.98
N PHE A 97 -16.65 -3.19 9.64
CA PHE A 97 -17.82 -2.33 9.56
C PHE A 97 -18.68 -2.49 10.81
N GLY A 98 -19.08 -1.39 11.42
CA GLY A 98 -19.92 -1.36 12.60
C GLY A 98 -19.91 0.00 13.30
N LYS A 99 -20.85 0.20 14.23
CA LYS A 99 -20.79 1.37 15.12
C LYS A 99 -19.56 1.23 16.02
N LEU A 100 -18.95 2.35 16.36
CA LEU A 100 -17.73 2.36 17.17
C LEU A 100 -17.90 1.56 18.48
N GLN A 101 -18.98 1.85 19.22
CA GLN A 101 -19.27 1.23 20.51
C GLN A 101 -19.70 -0.25 20.44
N ASP A 102 -20.12 -0.73 19.27
CA ASP A 102 -20.60 -2.10 19.06
C ASP A 102 -19.49 -3.02 18.49
N THR A 103 -18.35 -2.46 18.10
CA THR A 103 -17.18 -3.20 17.62
C THR A 103 -16.34 -3.68 18.80
N PRO A 104 -15.98 -4.98 18.90
CA PRO A 104 -15.12 -5.48 19.97
C PRO A 104 -13.78 -4.74 20.04
N TRP A 105 -13.29 -4.49 21.28
CA TRP A 105 -12.06 -3.74 21.52
C TRP A 105 -10.84 -4.33 20.77
N GLU A 106 -10.74 -5.64 20.71
CA GLU A 106 -9.66 -6.37 20.05
C GLU A 106 -9.58 -6.05 18.54
N LYS A 107 -10.72 -5.73 17.92
CA LYS A 107 -10.76 -5.28 16.52
C LYS A 107 -10.25 -3.86 16.37
N HIS A 108 -10.53 -3.00 17.35
CA HIS A 108 -9.97 -1.64 17.38
C HIS A 108 -8.45 -1.68 17.54
N GLU A 109 -7.96 -2.47 18.47
CA GLU A 109 -6.54 -2.66 18.68
C GLU A 109 -5.85 -3.23 17.44
N GLN A 110 -6.45 -4.24 16.81
CA GLN A 110 -5.94 -4.81 15.56
C GLN A 110 -5.88 -3.76 14.42
N MET A 111 -6.91 -2.89 14.29
CA MET A 111 -6.90 -1.80 13.31
C MET A 111 -5.77 -0.80 13.57
N ILE A 112 -5.55 -0.41 14.82
CA ILE A 112 -4.43 0.48 15.18
C ILE A 112 -3.09 -0.18 14.88
N ASN A 113 -2.91 -1.43 15.27
CA ASN A 113 -1.65 -2.13 15.03
C ASN A 113 -1.33 -2.23 13.55
N VAL A 114 -2.29 -2.68 12.72
CA VAL A 114 -2.06 -2.84 11.28
C VAL A 114 -1.97 -1.49 10.56
N ASN A 115 -2.97 -0.60 10.77
CA ASN A 115 -3.12 0.59 9.92
C ASN A 115 -2.29 1.79 10.39
N VAL A 116 -1.77 1.77 11.63
CA VAL A 116 -1.03 2.89 12.21
C VAL A 116 0.35 2.47 12.69
N MET A 117 0.44 1.55 13.67
CA MET A 117 1.70 1.25 14.33
C MET A 117 2.70 0.54 13.42
N THR A 118 2.28 -0.53 12.75
CA THR A 118 3.16 -1.28 11.84
C THR A 118 3.49 -0.45 10.59
N PHE A 119 2.51 0.30 10.06
CA PHE A 119 2.76 1.27 9.00
C PHE A 119 3.86 2.26 9.41
N LEU A 120 3.72 2.92 10.55
CA LEU A 120 4.70 3.92 11.03
C LEU A 120 6.09 3.31 11.21
N LYS A 121 6.19 2.13 11.84
CA LYS A 121 7.48 1.44 12.03
C LYS A 121 8.18 1.15 10.69
N CYS A 122 7.44 0.60 9.71
CA CYS A 122 7.99 0.29 8.40
C CYS A 122 8.36 1.56 7.63
N PHE A 123 7.48 2.55 7.60
CA PHE A 123 7.73 3.82 6.91
C PHE A 123 8.96 4.53 7.51
N TYR A 124 9.04 4.65 8.83
CA TYR A 124 10.21 5.21 9.52
C TYR A 124 11.51 4.46 9.20
N HIS A 125 11.49 3.12 9.24
CA HIS A 125 12.66 2.29 8.98
C HIS A 125 13.21 2.50 7.57
N TYR A 126 12.37 2.37 6.54
CA TYR A 126 12.81 2.50 5.15
C TYR A 126 13.14 3.94 4.78
N MET A 127 12.42 4.94 5.33
CA MET A 127 12.79 6.34 5.14
C MET A 127 14.19 6.67 5.69
N LYS A 128 14.60 6.07 6.81
CA LYS A 128 15.99 6.23 7.30
C LYS A 128 17.02 5.67 6.31
N ILE A 129 16.73 4.52 5.71
CA ILE A 129 17.60 3.91 4.70
C ILE A 129 17.67 4.82 3.46
N PHE A 130 16.53 5.24 2.93
CA PHE A 130 16.44 6.07 1.73
C PHE A 130 17.07 7.44 1.92
N ALA A 131 16.86 8.09 3.08
CA ALA A 131 17.50 9.35 3.41
C ALA A 131 19.03 9.22 3.54
N ALA A 132 19.53 8.12 4.13
CA ALA A 132 20.97 7.91 4.30
C ALA A 132 21.69 7.67 2.96
N GLN A 133 21.02 7.04 1.99
CA GLN A 133 21.60 6.79 0.66
C GLN A 133 21.24 7.88 -0.36
N ASP A 134 20.44 8.89 0.03
CA ASP A 134 19.87 9.94 -0.83
C ASP A 134 19.26 9.35 -2.12
N ARG A 135 18.52 8.25 -1.97
CA ARG A 135 17.93 7.50 -3.08
C ARG A 135 16.84 6.58 -2.55
N GLY A 136 15.69 6.57 -3.21
CA GLY A 136 14.61 5.65 -2.90
C GLY A 136 13.25 6.19 -3.30
N ALA A 137 12.24 5.32 -3.25
CA ALA A 137 10.87 5.71 -3.52
C ALA A 137 9.89 5.06 -2.55
N VAL A 138 8.86 5.81 -2.19
CA VAL A 138 7.75 5.33 -1.36
C VAL A 138 6.43 5.68 -2.02
N ILE A 139 5.54 4.68 -2.16
CA ILE A 139 4.13 4.90 -2.49
C ILE A 139 3.27 4.25 -1.41
N ASN A 140 2.69 5.05 -0.52
CA ASN A 140 1.79 4.55 0.51
C ASN A 140 0.33 4.60 0.07
N VAL A 141 -0.46 3.61 0.48
CA VAL A 141 -1.86 3.47 0.03
C VAL A 141 -2.83 3.97 1.10
N SER A 142 -3.56 5.04 0.76
CA SER A 142 -4.67 5.58 1.52
C SER A 142 -6.02 5.26 0.87
N SER A 143 -7.08 5.88 1.33
CA SER A 143 -8.46 5.65 0.87
C SER A 143 -9.23 6.98 0.82
N LEU A 144 -10.25 7.07 -0.01
CA LEU A 144 -11.20 8.19 0.00
C LEU A 144 -11.83 8.42 1.37
N THR A 145 -11.92 7.38 2.21
CA THR A 145 -12.36 7.51 3.61
C THR A 145 -11.42 8.36 4.47
N ALA A 146 -10.21 8.64 4.01
CA ALA A 146 -9.28 9.58 4.63
C ALA A 146 -9.68 11.05 4.39
N ILE A 147 -10.47 11.31 3.37
CA ILE A 147 -10.91 12.65 2.97
C ILE A 147 -12.35 12.88 3.45
N SER A 148 -13.21 11.89 3.27
CA SER A 148 -14.61 11.95 3.64
C SER A 148 -14.96 10.91 4.70
N SER A 149 -15.57 11.36 5.78
CA SER A 149 -16.00 10.49 6.86
C SER A 149 -17.13 9.55 6.41
N SER A 150 -17.03 8.28 6.75
CA SER A 150 -18.05 7.27 6.46
C SER A 150 -18.60 6.68 7.75
N PRO A 151 -19.91 6.76 8.00
CA PRO A 151 -20.54 6.05 9.12
C PRO A 151 -20.19 4.55 9.07
N TYR A 152 -20.11 3.93 10.23
CA TYR A 152 -19.77 2.51 10.43
C TYR A 152 -18.34 2.12 10.01
N ASN A 153 -17.50 3.08 9.60
CA ASN A 153 -16.12 2.87 9.16
C ASN A 153 -15.14 3.89 9.78
N ALA A 154 -15.50 4.46 10.92
CA ALA A 154 -14.83 5.60 11.52
C ALA A 154 -13.34 5.39 11.77
N GLN A 155 -12.97 4.28 12.40
CA GLN A 155 -11.58 4.01 12.75
C GLN A 155 -10.69 3.68 11.55
N TYR A 156 -11.25 2.98 10.55
CA TYR A 156 -10.53 2.73 9.30
C TYR A 156 -10.22 4.06 8.59
N GLY A 157 -11.22 4.93 8.46
CA GLY A 157 -11.04 6.27 7.87
C GLY A 157 -9.99 7.09 8.62
N ALA A 158 -10.02 7.08 9.96
CA ALA A 158 -9.01 7.74 10.79
C ALA A 158 -7.59 7.17 10.54
N GLY A 159 -7.43 5.84 10.46
CA GLY A 159 -6.16 5.19 10.13
C GLY A 159 -5.66 5.55 8.73
N LYS A 160 -6.54 5.60 7.73
CA LYS A 160 -6.19 6.01 6.37
C LYS A 160 -5.87 7.52 6.29
N SER A 161 -6.52 8.36 7.11
CA SER A 161 -6.15 9.78 7.26
C SER A 161 -4.75 9.93 7.87
N TYR A 162 -4.40 9.10 8.85
CA TYR A 162 -3.07 9.08 9.43
C TYR A 162 -2.00 8.77 8.36
N ILE A 163 -2.18 7.68 7.59
CA ILE A 163 -1.29 7.32 6.48
C ILE A 163 -1.15 8.49 5.50
N LYS A 164 -2.28 9.06 5.05
CA LYS A 164 -2.29 10.15 4.09
C LYS A 164 -1.52 11.35 4.60
N LYS A 165 -1.88 11.86 5.79
CA LYS A 165 -1.30 13.09 6.33
C LYS A 165 0.19 12.94 6.67
N LEU A 166 0.58 11.81 7.23
CA LEU A 166 2.00 11.57 7.52
C LEU A 166 2.81 11.47 6.22
N THR A 167 2.31 10.74 5.22
CA THR A 167 3.04 10.60 3.95
C THR A 167 3.16 11.93 3.22
N GLU A 168 2.09 12.74 3.16
CA GLU A 168 2.12 14.08 2.55
C GLU A 168 3.16 15.00 3.23
N ALA A 169 3.24 14.97 4.56
CA ALA A 169 4.20 15.79 5.30
C ALA A 169 5.65 15.35 5.02
N VAL A 170 5.92 14.03 5.08
CA VAL A 170 7.25 13.48 4.78
C VAL A 170 7.63 13.70 3.32
N ALA A 171 6.68 13.62 2.39
CA ALA A 171 6.92 13.92 0.98
C ALA A 171 7.39 15.36 0.78
N ALA A 172 6.77 16.32 1.47
CA ALA A 172 7.21 17.73 1.44
C ALA A 172 8.62 17.91 2.07
N GLU A 173 8.97 17.14 3.11
CA GLU A 173 10.32 17.15 3.68
C GLU A 173 11.38 16.62 2.69
N CYS A 174 10.99 15.81 1.72
CA CYS A 174 11.89 15.21 0.72
C CYS A 174 12.04 16.04 -0.57
N GLU A 175 11.34 17.15 -0.75
CA GLU A 175 11.33 17.94 -2.02
C GLU A 175 12.72 18.34 -2.55
N SER A 176 13.72 18.46 -1.67
CA SER A 176 15.10 18.82 -2.04
C SER A 176 16.07 17.64 -2.06
N THR A 177 15.57 16.41 -2.01
CA THR A 177 16.35 15.17 -2.00
C THR A 177 16.11 14.33 -3.25
N ASN A 178 16.85 13.23 -3.40
CA ASN A 178 16.60 12.22 -4.44
C ASN A 178 15.68 11.08 -3.97
N VAL A 179 14.84 11.33 -2.96
CA VAL A 179 13.85 10.38 -2.43
C VAL A 179 12.45 10.81 -2.83
N ASP A 180 11.80 10.02 -3.67
CA ASP A 180 10.43 10.29 -4.12
C ASP A 180 9.41 9.66 -3.16
N VAL A 181 8.55 10.47 -2.56
CA VAL A 181 7.53 10.02 -1.61
C VAL A 181 6.15 10.46 -2.08
N GLU A 182 5.22 9.52 -2.16
CA GLU A 182 3.85 9.76 -2.61
C GLU A 182 2.84 8.99 -1.76
N VAL A 183 1.64 9.54 -1.59
CA VAL A 183 0.47 8.80 -1.15
C VAL A 183 -0.56 8.72 -2.26
N ILE A 184 -0.97 7.49 -2.60
CA ILE A 184 -2.13 7.28 -3.47
C ILE A 184 -3.38 7.03 -2.65
N THR A 185 -4.44 7.80 -2.93
CA THR A 185 -5.74 7.70 -2.28
C THR A 185 -6.71 6.95 -3.20
N LEU A 186 -7.08 5.74 -2.80
CA LEU A 186 -7.93 4.85 -3.60
C LEU A 186 -9.41 5.04 -3.26
N GLY A 187 -10.23 5.00 -4.28
CA GLY A 187 -11.67 4.73 -4.18
C GLY A 187 -11.96 3.22 -4.13
N THR A 188 -13.15 2.86 -4.61
CA THR A 188 -13.52 1.45 -4.76
C THR A 188 -12.60 0.78 -5.76
N THR A 189 -11.94 -0.31 -5.35
CA THR A 189 -10.98 -1.05 -6.17
C THR A 189 -11.40 -2.52 -6.23
N ILE A 190 -11.40 -3.11 -7.42
CA ILE A 190 -11.78 -4.51 -7.67
C ILE A 190 -10.75 -5.42 -7.06
N THR A 191 -11.05 -5.93 -5.86
CA THR A 191 -10.20 -6.86 -5.12
C THR A 191 -11.02 -8.09 -4.70
N PRO A 192 -10.40 -9.23 -4.39
CA PRO A 192 -11.11 -10.38 -3.85
C PRO A 192 -11.96 -10.02 -2.62
N SER A 193 -11.48 -9.14 -1.76
CA SER A 193 -12.23 -8.65 -0.60
C SER A 193 -13.48 -7.85 -1.01
N LEU A 194 -13.41 -7.00 -2.03
CA LEU A 194 -14.58 -6.31 -2.54
C LEU A 194 -15.59 -7.32 -3.12
N LEU A 195 -15.13 -8.23 -3.97
CA LEU A 195 -15.99 -9.18 -4.67
C LEU A 195 -16.73 -10.12 -3.70
N SER A 196 -16.07 -10.54 -2.61
CA SER A 196 -16.70 -11.38 -1.57
C SER A 196 -17.77 -10.65 -0.74
N ASN A 197 -17.75 -9.32 -0.72
CA ASN A 197 -18.69 -8.49 0.04
C ASN A 197 -19.59 -7.63 -0.85
N LEU A 198 -19.58 -7.86 -2.17
CA LEU A 198 -20.35 -7.07 -3.11
C LEU A 198 -21.86 -7.31 -2.91
N PRO A 199 -22.68 -6.26 -2.73
CA PRO A 199 -24.11 -6.44 -2.65
C PRO A 199 -24.68 -6.94 -3.99
N GLY A 200 -25.75 -7.73 -3.95
CA GLY A 200 -26.43 -8.19 -5.14
C GLY A 200 -27.24 -7.09 -5.85
N GLY A 201 -27.60 -7.35 -7.12
CA GLY A 201 -28.49 -6.50 -7.91
C GLY A 201 -27.92 -5.09 -8.24
N PRO A 202 -28.81 -4.10 -8.45
CA PRO A 202 -28.41 -2.77 -8.95
C PRO A 202 -27.38 -2.03 -8.10
N ALA A 203 -27.35 -2.30 -6.77
CA ALA A 203 -26.38 -1.70 -5.87
C ALA A 203 -24.95 -2.22 -6.16
N GLY A 204 -24.79 -3.53 -6.35
CA GLY A 204 -23.50 -4.10 -6.73
C GLY A 204 -23.03 -3.67 -8.12
N GLU A 205 -23.94 -3.58 -9.07
CA GLU A 205 -23.63 -3.07 -10.42
C GLU A 205 -23.13 -1.61 -10.36
N ALA A 206 -23.74 -0.76 -9.54
CA ALA A 206 -23.29 0.61 -9.36
C ALA A 206 -21.89 0.69 -8.72
N VAL A 207 -21.61 -0.16 -7.74
CA VAL A 207 -20.28 -0.27 -7.11
C VAL A 207 -19.22 -0.71 -8.14
N MET A 208 -19.52 -1.74 -8.95
CA MET A 208 -18.60 -2.23 -9.96
C MET A 208 -18.33 -1.22 -11.07
N LYS A 209 -19.34 -0.44 -11.46
CA LYS A 209 -19.21 0.62 -12.49
C LYS A 209 -18.27 1.74 -12.05
N ALA A 210 -18.22 2.03 -10.74
CA ALA A 210 -17.35 3.06 -10.17
C ALA A 210 -15.97 2.53 -9.77
N ALA A 211 -15.78 1.21 -9.74
CA ALA A 211 -14.56 0.59 -9.26
C ALA A 211 -13.45 0.61 -10.33
N MET A 212 -12.23 0.82 -9.87
CA MET A 212 -11.00 0.71 -10.67
C MET A 212 -10.38 -0.69 -10.50
N THR A 213 -9.60 -1.13 -11.49
CA THR A 213 -8.76 -2.31 -11.30
C THR A 213 -7.53 -1.95 -10.46
N PRO A 214 -6.94 -2.91 -9.73
CA PRO A 214 -5.69 -2.70 -9.01
C PRO A 214 -4.56 -2.17 -9.89
N GLU A 215 -4.45 -2.72 -11.10
CA GLU A 215 -3.42 -2.35 -12.08
C GLU A 215 -3.57 -0.88 -12.50
N ALA A 216 -4.79 -0.43 -12.81
CA ALA A 216 -5.05 0.96 -13.17
C ALA A 216 -4.70 1.94 -12.03
N CYS A 217 -5.00 1.56 -10.78
CA CYS A 217 -4.61 2.35 -9.61
C CYS A 217 -3.09 2.46 -9.48
N VAL A 218 -2.37 1.36 -9.68
CA VAL A 218 -0.91 1.30 -9.56
C VAL A 218 -0.23 2.07 -10.70
N GLU A 219 -0.70 1.92 -11.94
CA GLU A 219 -0.17 2.72 -13.07
C GLU A 219 -0.31 4.22 -12.79
N GLU A 220 -1.47 4.68 -12.31
CA GLU A 220 -1.68 6.09 -12.01
C GLU A 220 -0.76 6.58 -10.88
N ALA A 221 -0.44 5.74 -9.87
CA ALA A 221 0.55 6.06 -8.86
C ALA A 221 1.95 6.24 -9.48
N PHE A 222 2.41 5.29 -10.29
CA PHE A 222 3.73 5.38 -10.91
C PHE A 222 3.86 6.50 -11.94
N ASP A 223 2.77 6.87 -12.63
CA ASP A 223 2.74 8.02 -13.53
C ASP A 223 2.96 9.35 -12.80
N ASN A 224 2.66 9.40 -11.51
CA ASN A 224 2.77 10.60 -10.67
C ASN A 224 3.98 10.57 -9.73
N LEU A 225 4.64 9.44 -9.54
CA LEU A 225 5.79 9.31 -8.66
C LEU A 225 6.92 10.28 -9.03
N GLY A 226 7.35 11.08 -8.07
CA GLY A 226 8.33 12.15 -8.25
C GLY A 226 7.76 13.42 -8.92
N LYS A 227 6.43 13.50 -9.14
CA LYS A 227 5.74 14.65 -9.71
C LYS A 227 4.68 15.24 -8.79
N SER A 228 4.10 14.40 -7.92
CA SER A 228 3.05 14.79 -7.00
C SER A 228 3.25 14.13 -5.64
N LEU A 229 2.97 14.84 -4.57
CA LEU A 229 3.04 14.31 -3.20
C LEU A 229 1.82 13.44 -2.83
N SER A 230 0.69 13.69 -3.50
CA SER A 230 -0.58 13.07 -3.20
C SER A 230 -1.44 12.93 -4.45
N VAL A 231 -1.89 11.73 -4.74
CA VAL A 231 -2.70 11.38 -5.89
C VAL A 231 -4.02 10.76 -5.45
N ILE A 232 -5.11 11.14 -6.09
CA ILE A 232 -6.41 10.47 -5.98
C ILE A 232 -6.59 9.63 -7.24
N ALA A 233 -6.69 8.32 -7.11
CA ALA A 233 -6.82 7.44 -8.26
C ALA A 233 -8.19 7.56 -8.93
N GLY A 234 -8.19 7.78 -10.24
CA GLY A 234 -9.37 7.79 -11.11
C GLY A 234 -10.11 9.13 -11.17
N GLU A 235 -10.45 9.54 -12.38
CA GLU A 235 -11.13 10.81 -12.66
C GLU A 235 -12.48 10.94 -11.94
N HIS A 236 -13.24 9.84 -11.85
CA HIS A 236 -14.50 9.83 -11.11
C HIS A 236 -14.30 10.14 -9.63
N ASN A 237 -13.25 9.61 -9.02
CA ASN A 237 -12.92 9.86 -7.61
C ASN A 237 -12.45 11.30 -7.40
N LYS A 238 -11.63 11.84 -8.29
CA LYS A 238 -11.18 13.24 -8.27
C LYS A 238 -12.36 14.21 -8.32
N ALA A 239 -13.29 13.98 -9.25
CA ALA A 239 -14.48 14.82 -9.40
C ALA A 239 -15.38 14.80 -8.16
N ASN A 240 -15.49 13.69 -7.46
CA ASN A 240 -16.36 13.56 -6.30
C ASN A 240 -15.79 14.18 -5.02
N VAL A 241 -14.47 14.24 -4.87
CA VAL A 241 -13.83 14.84 -3.67
C VAL A 241 -14.11 16.33 -3.52
N HIS A 242 -14.35 17.05 -4.62
CA HIS A 242 -14.71 18.46 -4.58
C HIS A 242 -16.17 18.74 -4.16
N ASN A 243 -16.99 17.68 -4.07
CA ASN A 243 -18.41 17.78 -3.71
C ASN A 243 -18.69 17.34 -2.25
N TRP A 244 -17.66 17.15 -1.40
CA TRP A 244 -17.78 16.65 -0.02
C TRP A 244 -17.31 17.65 1.01
#